data_86bde19948349bf112896da35db773bd
#
_entry.id   86bde19948349bf112896da35db773bd
#
_cell.length_a   1.000
_cell.length_b   1.000
_cell.length_c   1.000
_cell.angle_alpha   90.00
_cell.angle_beta   90.00
_cell.angle_gamma   90.00
#
_symmetry.space_group_name_H-M   'P 1'
#
loop_
_entity.id
_entity.type
_entity.pdbx_description
1 polymer ?
#
loop_
_entity_poly.entity_id
_entity_poly.type
_entity_poly.pdbx_seq_one_letter_code
_entity_poly.pdbx_strand_id
1 'polypeptide(L)'
;MSRLAQAFSFRFGESVRHLLVKTPLLLVAALPLAACASGGVDLSKADVDQSSLTGALPDSGAVPDATRISDEATIRNAVSSADPEQAKLQPLAWANADTGSRGAISSMLEKKENGVVCREFTASRESFDGVALYSGDACQGDRGSWFMRSFKPLSTN
;
A
#
# COMPACT_ATOMS: atom_id res chain seq x y z
N MET A 1 47.58 -8.17 -19.53
CA MET A 1 47.03 -8.56 -20.84
C MET A 1 45.56 -8.22 -20.78
N SER A 2 45.27 -7.07 -21.30
CA SER A 2 44.45 -6.63 -22.44
C SER A 2 42.95 -6.65 -22.10
N ARG A 3 42.43 -5.42 -21.80
CA ARG A 3 41.59 -4.58 -22.68
C ARG A 3 40.24 -5.24 -23.07
N LEU A 4 39.14 -4.65 -22.64
CA LEU A 4 38.28 -3.88 -23.57
C LEU A 4 37.19 -3.13 -22.78
N ALA A 5 37.40 -1.83 -22.70
CA ALA A 5 36.38 -0.84 -22.41
C ALA A 5 35.54 -0.68 -23.70
N GLN A 6 34.26 -0.86 -23.67
CA GLN A 6 33.37 -0.43 -24.74
C GLN A 6 32.54 0.76 -24.24
N ALA A 7 32.99 1.92 -24.70
CA ALA A 7 32.25 3.17 -24.61
C ALA A 7 31.04 3.12 -25.56
N PHE A 8 29.83 3.23 -25.03
CA PHE A 8 28.63 3.45 -25.82
C PHE A 8 28.48 4.96 -26.06
N SER A 9 28.93 5.41 -27.22
CA SER A 9 28.72 6.77 -27.70
C SER A 9 27.27 6.91 -28.20
N PHE A 10 26.45 7.65 -27.46
CA PHE A 10 25.16 8.12 -27.97
C PHE A 10 25.40 9.32 -28.88
N ARG A 11 25.27 9.10 -30.18
CA ARG A 11 25.22 10.17 -31.18
C ARG A 11 23.88 10.88 -31.13
N PHE A 12 23.88 12.09 -30.65
CA PHE A 12 22.82 13.07 -30.88
C PHE A 12 22.91 13.52 -32.33
N GLY A 13 21.96 13.10 -33.14
CA GLY A 13 21.78 13.55 -34.51
C GLY A 13 20.97 14.85 -34.54
N GLU A 14 21.67 15.95 -34.80
CA GLU A 14 21.08 17.21 -35.22
C GLU A 14 20.31 17.03 -36.52
N SER A 15 19.07 17.47 -36.53
CA SER A 15 18.39 17.86 -37.76
C SER A 15 17.46 19.02 -37.47
N VAL A 16 18.06 20.17 -37.29
CA VAL A 16 17.39 21.45 -37.46
C VAL A 16 17.47 21.79 -38.95
N ARG A 17 16.38 21.70 -39.65
CA ARG A 17 16.27 22.34 -40.98
C ARG A 17 14.87 22.91 -41.16
N HIS A 18 14.83 24.20 -40.97
CA HIS A 18 14.08 25.23 -41.72
C HIS A 18 12.91 24.74 -42.60
N LEU A 19 11.72 25.12 -42.20
CA LEU A 19 10.73 25.56 -43.19
C LEU A 19 10.02 26.79 -42.67
N LEU A 20 10.55 27.94 -43.14
CA LEU A 20 9.86 29.22 -43.16
C LEU A 20 8.73 29.11 -44.19
N VAL A 21 7.50 29.11 -43.76
CA VAL A 21 6.38 29.46 -44.62
C VAL A 21 5.63 30.61 -43.98
N LYS A 22 5.90 31.75 -44.56
CA LYS A 22 5.13 33.00 -44.39
C LYS A 22 3.73 32.78 -44.96
N THR A 23 2.70 32.96 -44.16
CA THR A 23 1.42 33.50 -44.65
C THR A 23 0.69 34.18 -43.52
N PRO A 24 0.39 35.48 -43.67
CA PRO A 24 -0.50 36.18 -42.77
C PRO A 24 -1.93 35.98 -43.30
N LEU A 25 -2.78 35.34 -42.58
CA LEU A 25 -4.21 35.51 -42.79
C LEU A 25 -4.89 35.67 -41.42
N LEU A 26 -5.10 36.91 -41.12
CA LEU A 26 -6.03 37.39 -40.13
C LEU A 26 -7.42 36.82 -40.43
N LEU A 27 -7.86 35.89 -39.60
CA LEU A 27 -9.29 35.62 -39.44
C LEU A 27 -9.62 35.63 -37.95
N VAL A 28 -10.02 36.84 -37.51
CA VAL A 28 -10.64 37.06 -36.21
C VAL A 28 -11.99 36.34 -36.24
N ALA A 29 -12.04 35.13 -35.79
CA ALA A 29 -13.28 34.45 -35.44
C ALA A 29 -13.57 34.76 -33.97
N ALA A 30 -14.35 35.79 -33.74
CA ALA A 30 -14.99 36.05 -32.48
C ALA A 30 -15.98 34.90 -32.18
N LEU A 31 -15.54 33.95 -31.42
CA LEU A 31 -16.43 32.95 -30.80
C LEU A 31 -17.12 33.61 -29.60
N PRO A 32 -18.45 33.74 -29.59
CA PRO A 32 -19.15 34.12 -28.38
C PRO A 32 -18.91 33.03 -27.35
N LEU A 33 -18.26 33.35 -26.24
CA LEU A 33 -18.34 32.58 -25.01
C LEU A 33 -19.81 32.62 -24.57
N ALA A 34 -20.59 31.65 -24.97
CA ALA A 34 -21.85 31.36 -24.32
C ALA A 34 -21.45 30.88 -22.92
N ALA A 35 -21.41 31.77 -21.97
CA ALA A 35 -21.39 31.47 -20.57
C ALA A 35 -22.65 30.65 -20.30
N CYS A 36 -22.51 29.35 -20.14
CA CYS A 36 -23.51 28.55 -19.47
C CYS A 36 -23.68 29.12 -18.07
N ALA A 37 -24.64 30.00 -17.91
CA ALA A 37 -25.23 30.25 -16.61
C ALA A 37 -25.91 28.97 -16.17
N SER A 38 -25.12 28.02 -15.71
CA SER A 38 -25.59 26.88 -14.93
C SER A 38 -26.22 27.49 -13.70
N GLY A 39 -27.54 27.33 -13.58
CA GLY A 39 -28.30 27.79 -12.44
C GLY A 39 -27.58 27.40 -11.17
N GLY A 40 -27.21 28.40 -10.37
CA GLY A 40 -26.56 28.16 -9.09
C GLY A 40 -27.45 27.21 -8.29
N VAL A 41 -26.88 26.06 -7.96
CA VAL A 41 -27.50 25.17 -6.99
C VAL A 41 -27.45 25.93 -5.68
N ASP A 42 -28.60 26.38 -5.22
CA ASP A 42 -28.74 27.07 -3.94
C ASP A 42 -28.49 26.06 -2.82
N LEU A 43 -27.24 25.93 -2.41
CA LEU A 43 -26.80 25.04 -1.35
C LEU A 43 -27.41 25.39 0.02
N SER A 44 -28.03 26.59 0.15
CA SER A 44 -28.68 26.98 1.39
C SER A 44 -30.03 26.29 1.59
N LYS A 45 -30.58 25.65 0.53
CA LYS A 45 -31.80 24.84 0.54
C LYS A 45 -31.56 23.34 0.46
N ALA A 46 -30.28 22.92 0.34
CA ALA A 46 -29.96 21.51 0.49
C ALA A 46 -30.14 21.19 1.98
N ASP A 47 -31.25 20.59 2.32
CA ASP A 47 -31.45 19.97 3.63
C ASP A 47 -30.50 18.78 3.70
N VAL A 48 -29.26 19.09 4.07
CA VAL A 48 -28.21 18.06 4.22
C VAL A 48 -28.53 17.39 5.54
N ASP A 49 -29.10 16.21 5.46
CA ASP A 49 -29.26 15.35 6.61
C ASP A 49 -27.88 15.08 7.21
N GLN A 50 -27.55 15.82 8.27
CA GLN A 50 -26.27 15.70 8.97
C GLN A 50 -26.03 14.29 9.51
N SER A 51 -27.07 13.49 9.67
CA SER A 51 -26.94 12.08 10.08
C SER A 51 -26.32 11.20 8.98
N SER A 52 -26.41 11.62 7.71
CA SER A 52 -25.74 10.91 6.61
C SER A 52 -24.28 11.35 6.37
N LEU A 53 -23.85 12.46 6.97
CA LEU A 53 -22.46 12.93 6.88
C LEU A 53 -21.56 12.35 7.97
N THR A 54 -22.11 11.98 9.09
CA THR A 54 -21.47 11.11 10.04
C THR A 54 -21.70 9.69 9.57
N GLY A 55 -20.94 9.26 8.57
CA GLY A 55 -20.85 7.85 8.19
C GLY A 55 -20.29 7.04 9.36
N ALA A 56 -21.05 6.96 10.46
CA ALA A 56 -20.92 5.84 11.34
C ALA A 56 -21.31 4.64 10.47
N LEU A 57 -20.29 4.02 9.89
CA LEU A 57 -20.43 2.67 9.38
C LEU A 57 -21.10 1.91 10.53
N PRO A 58 -22.27 1.28 10.31
CA PRO A 58 -22.80 0.39 11.33
C PRO A 58 -21.66 -0.52 11.70
N ASP A 59 -21.46 -0.73 12.98
CA ASP A 59 -20.55 -1.75 13.52
C ASP A 59 -21.06 -3.08 12.95
N SER A 60 -20.75 -3.30 11.69
CA SER A 60 -21.05 -4.50 10.92
C SER A 60 -20.22 -5.53 11.61
N GLY A 61 -20.84 -6.33 12.48
CA GLY A 61 -20.25 -7.44 13.19
C GLY A 61 -19.19 -8.05 12.26
N ALA A 62 -17.95 -7.81 12.57
CA ALA A 62 -16.78 -7.75 11.70
C ALA A 62 -16.77 -8.85 10.64
N VAL A 63 -17.27 -8.52 9.45
CA VAL A 63 -16.86 -9.26 8.26
C VAL A 63 -15.33 -9.07 8.23
N PRO A 64 -14.55 -10.15 8.30
CA PRO A 64 -13.10 -10.02 8.29
C PRO A 64 -12.71 -9.23 7.06
N ASP A 65 -12.09 -8.08 7.25
CA ASP A 65 -11.60 -7.24 6.17
C ASP A 65 -10.67 -8.09 5.28
N ALA A 66 -11.07 -8.31 4.02
CA ALA A 66 -10.33 -9.14 3.07
C ALA A 66 -8.89 -8.65 2.90
N THR A 67 -8.68 -7.34 2.99
CA THR A 67 -7.37 -6.70 2.96
C THR A 67 -6.52 -7.15 4.14
N ARG A 68 -7.09 -7.14 5.34
CA ARG A 68 -6.40 -7.59 6.54
C ARG A 68 -6.08 -9.09 6.52
N ILE A 69 -6.97 -9.92 5.98
CA ILE A 69 -6.71 -11.37 5.82
C ILE A 69 -5.53 -11.60 4.86
N SER A 70 -5.48 -10.87 3.74
CA SER A 70 -4.38 -10.94 2.78
C SER A 70 -3.05 -10.49 3.40
N ASP A 71 -3.07 -9.41 4.18
CA ASP A 71 -1.89 -8.90 4.89
C ASP A 71 -1.41 -9.90 5.95
N GLU A 72 -2.33 -10.50 6.71
CA GLU A 72 -2.02 -11.53 7.70
C GLU A 72 -1.32 -12.74 7.06
N ALA A 73 -1.78 -13.16 5.88
CA ALA A 73 -1.14 -14.26 5.15
C ALA A 73 0.28 -13.88 4.69
N THR A 74 0.49 -12.64 4.24
CA THR A 74 1.80 -12.12 3.85
C THR A 74 2.74 -12.06 5.05
N ILE A 75 2.28 -11.54 6.19
CA ILE A 75 3.03 -11.48 7.45
C ILE A 75 3.40 -12.88 7.92
N ARG A 76 2.45 -13.82 7.93
CA ARG A 76 2.72 -15.23 8.30
C ARG A 76 3.82 -15.84 7.41
N ASN A 77 3.78 -15.58 6.11
CA ASN A 77 4.80 -16.09 5.18
C ASN A 77 6.18 -15.48 5.48
N ALA A 78 6.24 -14.18 5.78
CA ALA A 78 7.47 -13.51 6.19
C ALA A 78 8.02 -14.09 7.50
N VAL A 79 7.16 -14.26 8.52
CA VAL A 79 7.52 -14.85 9.82
C VAL A 79 8.02 -16.29 9.65
N SER A 80 7.38 -17.10 8.80
CA SER A 80 7.75 -18.50 8.60
C SER A 80 9.12 -18.67 7.94
N SER A 81 9.48 -17.77 7.04
CA SER A 81 10.75 -17.83 6.30
C SER A 81 11.91 -17.08 6.98
N ALA A 82 11.62 -16.31 8.02
CA ALA A 82 12.64 -15.55 8.74
C ALA A 82 13.63 -16.47 9.49
N ASP A 83 14.86 -15.98 9.60
CA ASP A 83 15.83 -16.47 10.58
C ASP A 83 15.52 -15.83 11.95
N PRO A 84 15.12 -16.60 12.98
CA PRO A 84 14.76 -16.03 14.28
C PRO A 84 15.88 -15.26 14.96
N GLU A 85 17.14 -15.66 14.76
CA GLU A 85 18.27 -14.97 15.38
C GLU A 85 18.53 -13.62 14.72
N GLN A 86 18.38 -13.51 13.41
CA GLN A 86 18.46 -12.24 12.70
C GLN A 86 17.28 -11.31 13.05
N ALA A 87 16.09 -11.87 13.16
CA ALA A 87 14.87 -11.11 13.50
C ALA A 87 14.90 -10.52 14.92
N LYS A 88 15.75 -11.05 15.81
CA LYS A 88 16.01 -10.43 17.13
C LYS A 88 16.88 -9.17 17.03
N LEU A 89 17.73 -9.10 16.03
CA LEU A 89 18.71 -8.01 15.89
C LEU A 89 18.15 -6.82 15.11
N GLN A 90 17.26 -7.07 14.17
CA GLN A 90 16.67 -6.03 13.32
C GLN A 90 15.26 -6.40 12.86
N PRO A 91 14.37 -5.40 12.74
CA PRO A 91 13.03 -5.64 12.22
C PRO A 91 13.03 -6.22 10.81
N LEU A 92 12.16 -7.17 10.54
CA LEU A 92 11.95 -7.76 9.22
C LEU A 92 10.88 -6.97 8.48
N ALA A 93 11.27 -6.32 7.37
CA ALA A 93 10.31 -5.60 6.54
C ALA A 93 9.38 -6.57 5.78
N TRP A 94 8.11 -6.18 5.62
CA TRP A 94 7.14 -6.90 4.80
C TRP A 94 6.32 -5.93 3.95
N ALA A 95 5.82 -6.39 2.81
CA ALA A 95 4.92 -5.65 1.95
C ALA A 95 3.99 -6.62 1.20
N ASN A 96 2.74 -6.20 1.02
CA ASN A 96 1.73 -6.92 0.27
C ASN A 96 1.36 -6.09 -0.98
N ALA A 97 1.71 -6.58 -2.15
CA ALA A 97 1.46 -5.90 -3.41
C ALA A 97 -0.04 -5.87 -3.78
N ASP A 98 -0.82 -6.85 -3.31
CA ASP A 98 -2.24 -6.93 -3.63
C ASP A 98 -3.08 -5.87 -2.89
N THR A 99 -2.64 -5.50 -1.68
CA THR A 99 -3.36 -4.55 -0.82
C THR A 99 -2.68 -3.19 -0.75
N GLY A 100 -1.39 -3.11 -1.14
CA GLY A 100 -0.54 -1.94 -0.96
C GLY A 100 -0.08 -1.73 0.50
N SER A 101 -0.44 -2.63 1.40
CA SER A 101 -0.03 -2.57 2.80
C SER A 101 1.43 -2.96 2.98
N ARG A 102 2.08 -2.40 3.99
CA ARG A 102 3.48 -2.67 4.34
C ARG A 102 3.72 -2.48 5.83
N GLY A 103 4.91 -2.87 6.28
CA GLY A 103 5.31 -2.65 7.66
C GLY A 103 6.56 -3.39 8.05
N ALA A 104 6.74 -3.59 9.35
CA ALA A 104 7.86 -4.31 9.90
C ALA A 104 7.39 -5.29 10.98
N ILE A 105 8.06 -6.42 11.05
CA ILE A 105 7.90 -7.44 12.10
C ILE A 105 9.07 -7.27 13.06
N SER A 106 8.76 -7.13 14.32
CA SER A 106 9.73 -6.94 15.40
C SER A 106 9.47 -7.89 16.56
N SER A 107 10.38 -7.93 17.50
CA SER A 107 10.24 -8.71 18.74
C SER A 107 9.89 -10.20 18.49
N MET A 108 10.45 -10.79 17.42
CA MET A 108 10.19 -12.19 17.10
C MET A 108 10.87 -13.12 18.12
N LEU A 109 10.07 -14.00 18.72
CA LEU A 109 10.52 -14.99 19.67
C LEU A 109 10.01 -16.37 19.25
N GLU A 110 10.95 -17.28 18.97
CA GLU A 110 10.61 -18.67 18.70
C GLU A 110 10.50 -19.47 20.00
N LYS A 111 9.43 -20.24 20.13
CA LYS A 111 9.15 -21.12 21.26
C LYS A 111 8.74 -22.50 20.76
N LYS A 112 9.00 -23.51 21.56
CA LYS A 112 8.51 -24.87 21.32
C LYS A 112 7.50 -25.24 22.40
N GLU A 113 6.25 -25.40 22.02
CA GLU A 113 5.13 -25.75 22.91
C GLU A 113 4.56 -27.12 22.51
N ASN A 114 4.59 -28.08 23.39
CA ASN A 114 4.09 -29.43 23.13
C ASN A 114 4.62 -30.07 21.83
N GLY A 115 5.89 -29.79 21.50
CA GLY A 115 6.51 -30.32 20.29
C GLY A 115 6.28 -29.46 19.02
N VAL A 116 5.39 -28.50 19.08
CA VAL A 116 5.09 -27.53 17.98
C VAL A 116 5.98 -26.30 18.10
N VAL A 117 6.58 -25.87 17.01
CA VAL A 117 7.33 -24.63 16.94
C VAL A 117 6.36 -23.47 16.68
N CYS A 118 6.38 -22.46 17.54
CA CYS A 118 5.59 -21.24 17.41
C CYS A 118 6.49 -20.00 17.46
N ARG A 119 6.08 -18.95 16.79
CA ARG A 119 6.75 -17.66 16.75
C ARG A 119 5.79 -16.56 17.19
N GLU A 120 6.09 -15.97 18.35
CA GLU A 120 5.41 -14.76 18.80
C GLU A 120 6.13 -13.55 18.23
N PHE A 121 5.38 -12.54 17.79
CA PHE A 121 5.96 -11.33 17.18
C PHE A 121 5.04 -10.12 17.31
N THR A 122 5.61 -8.94 17.10
CA THR A 122 4.85 -7.70 16.90
C THR A 122 5.02 -7.27 15.46
N ALA A 123 3.93 -6.89 14.79
CA ALA A 123 3.96 -6.35 13.44
C ALA A 123 3.31 -4.97 13.38
N SER A 124 3.94 -4.02 12.71
CA SER A 124 3.27 -2.82 12.25
C SER A 124 2.59 -3.10 10.91
N ARG A 125 1.43 -2.50 10.70
CA ARG A 125 0.71 -2.49 9.42
C ARG A 125 0.39 -1.04 9.08
N GLU A 126 0.92 -0.57 7.97
CA GLU A 126 0.58 0.70 7.34
C GLU A 126 -0.24 0.38 6.09
N SER A 127 -1.44 0.92 6.01
CA SER A 127 -2.38 0.73 4.91
C SER A 127 -3.21 2.00 4.69
N PHE A 128 -4.16 1.98 3.77
CA PHE A 128 -4.99 3.14 3.45
C PHE A 128 -5.83 3.65 4.64
N ASP A 129 -6.11 2.79 5.62
CA ASP A 129 -6.87 3.09 6.84
C ASP A 129 -5.98 3.58 8.00
N GLY A 130 -4.66 3.68 7.79
CA GLY A 130 -3.70 4.20 8.75
C GLY A 130 -2.63 3.22 9.18
N VAL A 131 -2.05 3.48 10.36
CA VAL A 131 -0.99 2.65 10.95
C VAL A 131 -1.50 2.00 12.23
N ALA A 132 -1.36 0.69 12.32
CA ALA A 132 -1.72 -0.08 13.49
C ALA A 132 -0.61 -1.07 13.87
N LEU A 133 -0.54 -1.41 15.15
CA LEU A 133 0.34 -2.45 15.68
C LEU A 133 -0.48 -3.69 16.01
N TYR A 134 0.10 -4.84 15.75
CA TYR A 134 -0.50 -6.15 15.99
C TYR A 134 0.43 -7.04 16.80
N SER A 135 -0.13 -7.83 17.70
CA SER A 135 0.53 -8.98 18.29
C SER A 135 0.13 -10.21 17.49
N GLY A 136 1.10 -10.95 17.03
CA GLY A 136 0.91 -12.17 16.24
C GLY A 136 1.54 -13.39 16.90
N ASP A 137 0.97 -14.55 16.61
CA ASP A 137 1.47 -15.84 16.99
C ASP A 137 1.22 -16.82 15.84
N ALA A 138 2.30 -17.31 15.24
CA ALA A 138 2.27 -18.25 14.13
C ALA A 138 2.94 -19.55 14.55
N CYS A 139 2.29 -20.68 14.27
CA CYS A 139 2.78 -22.00 14.63
C CYS A 139 2.96 -22.90 13.41
N GLN A 140 3.92 -23.81 13.52
CA GLN A 140 4.16 -24.84 12.52
C GLN A 140 3.20 -26.02 12.76
N GLY A 141 2.33 -26.28 11.81
CA GLY A 141 1.44 -27.43 11.83
C GLY A 141 2.08 -28.69 11.26
N ASP A 142 1.25 -29.70 11.08
CA ASP A 142 1.65 -30.95 10.48
C ASP A 142 2.27 -30.75 9.10
N ARG A 143 3.27 -31.54 8.77
CA ARG A 143 4.00 -31.45 7.49
C ARG A 143 4.76 -30.13 7.25
N GLY A 144 5.02 -29.32 8.31
CA GLY A 144 5.80 -28.11 8.21
C GLY A 144 5.06 -26.88 7.69
N SER A 145 3.75 -26.94 7.48
CA SER A 145 2.95 -25.78 7.10
C SER A 145 2.80 -24.83 8.28
N TRP A 146 2.88 -23.52 8.02
CA TRP A 146 2.67 -22.50 9.04
C TRP A 146 1.25 -21.95 8.98
N PHE A 147 0.65 -21.74 10.15
CA PHE A 147 -0.65 -21.09 10.29
C PHE A 147 -0.60 -19.99 11.35
N MET A 148 -1.43 -18.96 11.18
CA MET A 148 -1.59 -17.91 12.18
C MET A 148 -2.54 -18.41 13.26
N ARG A 149 -2.04 -18.59 14.49
CA ARG A 149 -2.83 -18.97 15.66
C ARG A 149 -3.58 -17.77 16.23
N SER A 150 -2.95 -16.59 16.19
CA SER A 150 -3.52 -15.34 16.67
C SER A 150 -2.91 -14.15 15.92
N PHE A 151 -3.73 -13.16 15.57
CA PHE A 151 -3.30 -11.87 15.05
C PHE A 151 -4.28 -10.80 15.50
N LYS A 152 -3.89 -9.99 16.49
CA LYS A 152 -4.78 -9.06 17.18
C LYS A 152 -4.17 -7.67 17.23
N PRO A 153 -4.97 -6.61 17.03
CA PRO A 153 -4.49 -5.26 17.22
C PRO A 153 -4.05 -5.03 18.66
N LEU A 154 -2.94 -4.33 18.84
CA LEU A 154 -2.49 -3.83 20.13
C LEU A 154 -3.23 -2.54 20.41
N SER A 155 -4.04 -2.53 21.47
CA SER A 155 -4.70 -1.31 21.94
C SER A 155 -3.64 -0.38 22.55
N THR A 156 -3.45 0.79 21.95
CA THR A 156 -2.74 1.90 22.62
C THR A 156 -3.72 2.53 23.59
N ASN A 157 -3.57 2.22 24.89
CA ASN A 157 -4.25 2.98 25.96
C ASN A 157 -3.63 4.36 26.10
#